data_eda861f3949d47028838985f986a6575
#
_entry.id   eda861f3949d47028838985f986a6575
#
_cell.length_a   1.000
_cell.length_b   1.000
_cell.length_c   1.000
_cell.angle_alpha   90.00
_cell.angle_beta   90.00
_cell.angle_gamma   90.00
#
_symmetry.space_group_name_H-M   'P 1'
#
loop_
_entity.id
_entity.type
_entity.pdbx_description
1 polymer ?
#
loop_
_entity_poly.entity_id
_entity_poly.type
_entity_poly.pdbx_seq_one_letter_code
_entity_poly.pdbx_strand_id
1 'polypeptide(L)'
;MKLSRKGILLFTTILLFLIVLIYTAVYLKNVADYKRAVKETTFSNLDISNVPDGVYIGEYDVDFVYAKVEVTVQNGVITNIDILEHKNGRGSSAEVVVDRIVEEQKIEVDAVSGATNSSTVIKKAVENALTGERLEHEEQKADTL
;
A
#
# COMPACT_ATOMS: atom_id res chain seq x y z
N MET A 1 35.15 31.05 -25.01
CA MET A 1 34.02 31.97 -24.86
C MET A 1 33.80 32.19 -23.38
N LYS A 2 34.09 33.39 -22.86
CA LYS A 2 33.88 33.69 -21.42
C LYS A 2 32.39 34.02 -21.24
N LEU A 3 31.62 33.14 -20.64
CA LEU A 3 30.26 33.48 -20.23
C LEU A 3 30.31 34.62 -19.23
N SER A 4 29.49 35.64 -19.43
CA SER A 4 29.35 36.73 -18.47
C SER A 4 28.75 36.18 -17.17
N ARG A 5 29.07 36.76 -16.01
CA ARG A 5 28.50 36.37 -14.71
C ARG A 5 26.96 36.31 -14.75
N LYS A 6 26.32 37.20 -15.51
CA LYS A 6 24.87 37.22 -15.72
C LYS A 6 24.40 36.01 -16.54
N GLY A 7 25.16 35.59 -17.55
CA GLY A 7 24.85 34.41 -18.36
C GLY A 7 24.95 33.11 -17.57
N ILE A 8 25.97 33.00 -16.70
CA ILE A 8 26.12 31.85 -15.80
C ILE A 8 24.94 31.78 -14.82
N LEU A 9 24.57 32.92 -14.22
CA LEU A 9 23.44 32.97 -13.28
C LEU A 9 22.13 32.59 -13.97
N LEU A 10 21.87 33.08 -15.17
CA LEU A 10 20.68 32.74 -15.95
C LEU A 10 20.66 31.22 -16.29
N PHE A 11 21.79 30.68 -16.72
CA PHE A 11 21.89 29.25 -17.03
C PHE A 11 21.64 28.38 -15.81
N THR A 12 22.21 28.74 -14.65
CA THR A 12 22.00 27.95 -13.39
C THR A 12 20.56 28.03 -12.91
N THR A 13 19.89 29.16 -13.05
CA THR A 13 18.47 29.29 -12.68
C THR A 13 17.55 28.49 -13.60
N ILE A 14 17.83 28.48 -14.90
CA ILE A 14 17.07 27.65 -15.86
C ILE A 14 17.29 26.16 -15.57
N LEU A 15 18.53 25.76 -15.33
CA LEU A 15 18.85 24.37 -15.00
C LEU A 15 18.14 23.91 -13.73
N LEU A 16 18.17 24.73 -12.67
CA LEU A 16 17.47 24.45 -11.42
C LEU A 16 15.96 24.33 -11.65
N PHE A 17 15.38 25.23 -12.43
CA PHE A 17 13.95 25.18 -12.76
C PHE A 17 13.58 23.88 -13.52
N LEU A 18 14.41 23.46 -14.48
CA LEU A 18 14.20 22.21 -15.20
C LEU A 18 14.26 20.98 -14.27
N ILE A 19 15.23 20.98 -13.34
CA ILE A 19 15.34 19.89 -12.35
C ILE A 19 14.08 19.80 -11.49
N VAL A 20 13.58 20.92 -10.99
CA VAL A 20 12.34 20.97 -10.19
C VAL A 20 11.15 20.50 -11.02
N LEU A 21 11.07 20.90 -12.29
CA LEU A 21 9.97 20.50 -13.16
C LEU A 21 9.99 18.99 -13.44
N ILE A 22 11.16 18.42 -13.70
CA ILE A 22 11.31 16.95 -13.90
C ILE A 22 10.93 16.21 -12.60
N TYR A 23 11.44 16.69 -11.46
CA TYR A 23 11.13 16.07 -10.17
C TYR A 23 9.62 16.06 -9.88
N THR A 24 8.97 17.21 -10.15
CA THR A 24 7.51 17.35 -9.98
C THR A 24 6.74 16.42 -10.92
N ALA A 25 7.17 16.31 -12.18
CA ALA A 25 6.53 15.42 -13.15
C ALA A 25 6.63 13.94 -12.74
N VAL A 26 7.81 13.51 -12.28
CA VAL A 26 8.02 12.15 -11.78
C VAL A 26 7.17 11.90 -10.54
N TYR A 27 7.13 12.83 -9.60
CA TYR A 27 6.31 12.73 -8.39
C TYR A 27 4.82 12.57 -8.73
N LEU A 28 4.30 13.43 -9.63
CA LEU A 28 2.89 13.36 -10.05
C LEU A 28 2.56 12.06 -10.75
N LYS A 29 3.49 11.54 -11.56
CA LYS A 29 3.32 10.22 -12.19
C LYS A 29 3.21 9.11 -11.13
N ASN A 30 4.14 9.08 -10.17
CA ASN A 30 4.13 8.06 -9.11
C ASN A 30 2.83 8.12 -8.27
N VAL A 31 2.34 9.34 -7.96
CA VAL A 31 1.04 9.51 -7.28
C VAL A 31 -0.13 9.00 -8.12
N ALA A 32 -0.09 9.20 -9.44
CA ALA A 32 -1.14 8.70 -10.34
C ALA A 32 -1.10 7.17 -10.43
N ASP A 33 0.09 6.58 -10.53
CA ASP A 33 0.28 5.12 -10.60
C ASP A 33 -0.18 4.45 -9.30
N TYR A 34 0.18 5.01 -8.15
CA TYR A 34 -0.30 4.58 -6.84
C TYR A 34 -1.83 4.60 -6.73
N LYS A 35 -2.47 5.71 -7.11
CA LYS A 35 -3.94 5.83 -7.05
C LYS A 35 -4.62 4.82 -7.98
N ARG A 36 -4.01 4.52 -9.12
CA ARG A 36 -4.49 3.50 -10.05
C ARG A 36 -4.37 2.12 -9.43
N ALA A 37 -3.22 1.75 -8.88
CA ALA A 37 -3.01 0.47 -8.22
C ALA A 37 -4.05 0.21 -7.12
N VAL A 38 -4.30 1.20 -6.25
CA VAL A 38 -5.36 1.08 -5.23
C VAL A 38 -6.74 0.92 -5.84
N LYS A 39 -7.07 1.68 -6.90
CA LYS A 39 -8.38 1.61 -7.56
C LYS A 39 -8.60 0.27 -8.28
N GLU A 40 -7.55 -0.32 -8.82
CA GLU A 40 -7.59 -1.59 -9.53
C GLU A 40 -7.47 -2.80 -8.59
N THR A 41 -7.23 -2.57 -7.28
CA THR A 41 -7.22 -3.63 -6.27
C THR A 41 -8.60 -4.28 -6.20
N THR A 42 -8.64 -5.57 -6.51
CA THR A 42 -9.84 -6.40 -6.41
C THR A 42 -9.71 -7.35 -5.24
N PHE A 43 -10.84 -7.75 -4.69
CA PHE A 43 -10.93 -8.74 -3.61
C PHE A 43 -11.54 -10.03 -4.15
N SER A 44 -11.01 -11.17 -3.71
CA SER A 44 -11.61 -12.47 -3.95
C SER A 44 -12.78 -12.68 -2.97
N ASN A 45 -13.76 -13.46 -3.39
CA ASN A 45 -14.84 -13.85 -2.48
C ASN A 45 -14.35 -15.02 -1.60
N LEU A 46 -13.45 -14.72 -0.65
CA LEU A 46 -12.87 -15.68 0.26
C LEU A 46 -13.91 -16.08 1.33
N ASP A 47 -14.18 -17.37 1.44
CA ASP A 47 -14.95 -17.93 2.54
C ASP A 47 -14.01 -18.25 3.73
N ILE A 48 -14.05 -17.39 4.74
CA ILE A 48 -13.21 -17.48 5.93
C ILE A 48 -13.42 -18.81 6.66
N SER A 49 -14.62 -19.40 6.58
CA SER A 49 -14.92 -20.67 7.25
C SER A 49 -14.09 -21.85 6.72
N ASN A 50 -13.53 -21.73 5.54
CA ASN A 50 -12.67 -22.74 4.92
C ASN A 50 -11.17 -22.52 5.22
N VAL A 51 -10.81 -21.44 5.90
CA VAL A 51 -9.42 -21.18 6.28
C VAL A 51 -9.08 -22.00 7.51
N PRO A 52 -8.01 -22.81 7.50
CA PRO A 52 -7.60 -23.60 8.65
C PRO A 52 -7.27 -22.71 9.86
N ASP A 53 -7.38 -23.28 11.06
CA ASP A 53 -6.94 -22.59 12.28
C ASP A 53 -5.45 -22.30 12.22
N GLY A 54 -5.06 -21.08 12.58
CA GLY A 54 -3.66 -20.66 12.54
C GLY A 54 -3.48 -19.16 12.66
N VAL A 55 -2.21 -18.76 12.57
CA VAL A 55 -1.77 -17.37 12.53
C VAL A 55 -1.13 -17.12 11.17
N TYR A 56 -1.61 -16.13 10.48
CA TYR A 56 -1.24 -15.82 9.10
C TYR A 56 -0.69 -14.41 9.00
N ILE A 57 0.41 -14.24 8.28
CA ILE A 57 1.00 -12.93 8.01
C ILE A 57 0.77 -12.60 6.54
N GLY A 58 0.23 -11.42 6.28
CA GLY A 58 0.07 -10.88 4.94
C GLY A 58 0.48 -9.43 4.85
N GLU A 59 0.86 -9.03 3.66
CA GLU A 59 1.27 -7.67 3.39
C GLU A 59 0.81 -7.22 2.01
N TYR A 60 0.68 -5.91 1.84
CA TYR A 60 0.38 -5.30 0.56
C TYR A 60 1.05 -3.94 0.45
N ASP A 61 1.76 -3.70 -0.65
CA ASP A 61 2.51 -2.49 -0.92
C ASP A 61 2.04 -1.84 -2.23
N VAL A 62 1.78 -0.55 -2.16
CA VAL A 62 1.47 0.29 -3.33
C VAL A 62 2.31 1.57 -3.30
N ASP A 63 3.60 1.45 -2.99
CA ASP A 63 4.62 2.51 -2.90
C ASP A 63 4.37 3.53 -1.76
N PHE A 64 3.30 4.31 -1.83
CA PHE A 64 2.99 5.36 -0.86
C PHE A 64 2.27 4.86 0.39
N VAL A 65 1.62 3.70 0.29
CA VAL A 65 0.93 3.04 1.39
C VAL A 65 1.31 1.58 1.42
N TYR A 66 1.69 1.11 2.59
CA TYR A 66 2.05 -0.27 2.86
C TYR A 66 1.34 -0.72 4.14
N ALA A 67 0.88 -1.95 4.16
CA ALA A 67 0.40 -2.57 5.38
C ALA A 67 0.89 -4.00 5.50
N LYS A 68 1.27 -4.38 6.73
CA LYS A 68 1.58 -5.74 7.14
C LYS A 68 0.73 -6.09 8.33
N VAL A 69 0.05 -7.22 8.25
CA VAL A 69 -0.90 -7.66 9.26
C VAL A 69 -0.62 -9.10 9.69
N GLU A 70 -0.98 -9.41 10.92
CA GLU A 70 -1.07 -10.77 11.44
C GLU A 70 -2.55 -11.08 11.71
N VAL A 71 -3.04 -12.16 11.14
CA VAL A 71 -4.44 -12.59 11.23
C VAL A 71 -4.52 -13.92 11.95
N THR A 72 -5.28 -13.99 13.03
CA THR A 72 -5.54 -15.22 13.77
C THR A 72 -6.90 -15.79 13.40
N VAL A 73 -6.93 -17.04 12.95
CA VAL A 73 -8.15 -17.78 12.62
C VAL A 73 -8.31 -18.93 13.59
N GLN A 74 -9.51 -19.09 14.16
CA GLN A 74 -9.87 -20.22 15.02
C GLN A 74 -11.31 -20.64 14.76
N ASN A 75 -11.53 -21.94 14.57
CA ASN A 75 -12.85 -22.52 14.30
C ASN A 75 -13.56 -21.87 13.08
N GLY A 76 -12.81 -21.51 12.04
CA GLY A 76 -13.35 -20.91 10.82
C GLY A 76 -13.79 -19.46 10.99
N VAL A 77 -13.32 -18.75 12.01
CA VAL A 77 -13.57 -17.33 12.23
C VAL A 77 -12.27 -16.57 12.48
N ILE A 78 -12.19 -15.34 12.00
CA ILE A 78 -11.10 -14.43 12.36
C ILE A 78 -11.35 -13.97 13.80
N THR A 79 -10.43 -14.29 14.69
CA THR A 79 -10.52 -13.90 16.11
C THR A 79 -9.74 -12.64 16.44
N ASN A 80 -8.69 -12.35 15.68
CA ASN A 80 -7.86 -11.16 15.86
C ASN A 80 -7.16 -10.76 14.57
N ILE A 81 -6.92 -9.47 14.41
CA ILE A 81 -6.05 -8.91 13.38
C ILE A 81 -5.18 -7.85 14.02
N ASP A 82 -3.86 -8.07 14.02
CA ASP A 82 -2.87 -7.10 14.47
C ASP A 82 -2.19 -6.44 13.28
N ILE A 83 -2.12 -5.12 13.28
CA ILE A 83 -1.35 -4.36 12.29
C ILE A 83 0.10 -4.29 12.76
N LEU A 84 0.97 -5.05 12.11
CA LEU A 84 2.40 -5.09 12.44
C LEU A 84 3.14 -3.88 11.90
N GLU A 85 2.76 -3.40 10.73
CA GLU A 85 3.32 -2.20 10.10
C GLU A 85 2.27 -1.53 9.21
N HIS A 86 2.19 -0.22 9.29
CA HIS A 86 1.34 0.58 8.40
C HIS A 86 2.06 1.87 8.02
N LYS A 87 2.60 1.89 6.82
CA LYS A 87 3.18 3.08 6.22
C LYS A 87 2.09 3.85 5.50
N ASN A 88 1.79 5.03 5.99
CA ASN A 88 0.75 5.89 5.44
C ASN A 88 1.13 7.37 5.58
N GLY A 89 0.56 8.24 4.75
CA GLY A 89 0.71 9.68 4.90
C GLY A 89 -0.27 10.27 5.92
N ARG A 90 -1.58 10.05 5.68
CA ARG A 90 -2.69 10.58 6.51
C ARG A 90 -3.74 9.50 6.79
N GLY A 91 -3.40 8.26 6.61
CA GLY A 91 -4.34 7.14 6.61
C GLY A 91 -4.41 6.34 7.91
N SER A 92 -3.81 6.81 9.02
CA SER A 92 -3.83 6.08 10.30
C SER A 92 -5.23 5.77 10.81
N SER A 93 -6.21 6.63 10.52
CA SER A 93 -7.62 6.36 10.84
C SER A 93 -8.20 5.13 10.15
N ALA A 94 -7.54 4.62 9.08
CA ALA A 94 -7.94 3.40 8.40
C ALA A 94 -7.77 2.13 9.24
N GLU A 95 -6.95 2.19 10.29
CA GLU A 95 -6.62 1.01 11.12
C GLU A 95 -7.85 0.39 11.79
N VAL A 96 -8.89 1.18 12.05
CA VAL A 96 -10.18 0.66 12.57
C VAL A 96 -10.89 -0.31 11.60
N VAL A 97 -10.43 -0.42 10.36
CA VAL A 97 -11.02 -1.37 9.40
C VAL A 97 -10.82 -2.81 9.82
N VAL A 98 -9.76 -3.12 10.57
CA VAL A 98 -9.50 -4.48 11.07
C VAL A 98 -10.58 -4.93 12.08
N ASP A 99 -11.04 -4.01 12.93
CA ASP A 99 -12.11 -4.30 13.89
C ASP A 99 -13.40 -4.65 13.14
N ARG A 100 -13.72 -3.92 12.07
CA ARG A 100 -14.89 -4.20 11.22
C ARG A 100 -14.79 -5.56 10.54
N ILE A 101 -13.59 -5.94 10.06
CA ILE A 101 -13.37 -7.26 9.44
C ILE A 101 -13.64 -8.37 10.47
N VAL A 102 -13.15 -8.21 11.71
CA VAL A 102 -13.39 -9.17 12.79
C VAL A 102 -14.88 -9.21 13.17
N GLU A 103 -15.54 -8.07 13.28
CA GLU A 103 -16.97 -8.01 13.63
C GLU A 103 -17.87 -8.60 12.54
N GLU A 104 -17.61 -8.26 11.28
CA GLU A 104 -18.46 -8.69 10.15
C GLU A 104 -18.04 -10.03 9.54
N GLN A 105 -16.89 -10.58 9.94
CA GLN A 105 -16.31 -11.81 9.40
C GLN A 105 -16.24 -11.82 7.87
N LYS A 106 -15.85 -10.67 7.29
CA LYS A 106 -15.63 -10.52 5.86
C LYS A 106 -14.54 -9.48 5.62
N ILE A 107 -13.77 -9.65 4.55
CA ILE A 107 -12.68 -8.73 4.19
C ILE A 107 -13.22 -7.44 3.56
N GLU A 108 -14.24 -7.58 2.74
CA GLU A 108 -14.82 -6.47 1.99
C GLU A 108 -15.80 -5.64 2.82
N VAL A 109 -15.27 -5.02 3.90
CA VAL A 109 -16.01 -4.06 4.73
C VAL A 109 -15.88 -2.63 4.17
N ASP A 110 -16.74 -1.73 4.62
CA ASP A 110 -16.70 -0.33 4.22
C ASP A 110 -15.37 0.34 4.60
N ALA A 111 -14.80 1.06 3.66
CA ALA A 111 -13.60 1.84 3.89
C ALA A 111 -13.88 3.03 4.83
N VAL A 112 -12.84 3.46 5.53
CA VAL A 112 -12.93 4.65 6.40
C VAL A 112 -12.95 5.90 5.54
N SER A 113 -13.93 6.77 5.76
CA SER A 113 -14.05 8.04 5.06
C SER A 113 -12.78 8.90 5.27
N GLY A 114 -12.24 9.42 4.18
CA GLY A 114 -10.98 10.18 4.20
C GLY A 114 -9.71 9.34 4.25
N ALA A 115 -9.81 8.01 4.42
CA ALA A 115 -8.69 7.07 4.45
C ALA A 115 -8.93 5.83 3.55
N THR A 116 -9.66 6.00 2.46
CA THR A 116 -10.08 4.91 1.55
C THR A 116 -8.89 4.10 1.01
N ASN A 117 -7.82 4.78 0.59
CA ASN A 117 -6.66 4.10 0.04
C ASN A 117 -5.98 3.20 1.08
N SER A 118 -5.75 3.71 2.28
CA SER A 118 -5.17 2.92 3.39
C SER A 118 -6.10 1.78 3.81
N SER A 119 -7.41 2.02 3.86
CA SER A 119 -8.39 0.96 4.14
C SER A 119 -8.31 -0.17 3.11
N THR A 120 -8.18 0.16 1.82
CA THR A 120 -8.04 -0.83 0.74
C THR A 120 -6.75 -1.63 0.89
N VAL A 121 -5.64 -0.97 1.22
CA VAL A 121 -4.33 -1.62 1.41
C VAL A 121 -4.36 -2.57 2.61
N ILE A 122 -4.92 -2.16 3.74
CA ILE A 122 -5.06 -3.01 4.93
C ILE A 122 -5.94 -4.22 4.63
N LYS A 123 -7.10 -4.02 4.00
CA LYS A 123 -8.00 -5.13 3.61
C LYS A 123 -7.30 -6.12 2.68
N LYS A 124 -6.51 -5.63 1.71
CA LYS A 124 -5.77 -6.51 0.80
C LYS A 124 -4.64 -7.26 1.50
N ALA A 125 -3.97 -6.65 2.46
CA ALA A 125 -2.98 -7.33 3.31
C ALA A 125 -3.63 -8.48 4.11
N VAL A 126 -4.84 -8.28 4.64
CA VAL A 126 -5.61 -9.33 5.33
C VAL A 126 -5.98 -10.46 4.37
N GLU A 127 -6.45 -10.14 3.17
CA GLU A 127 -6.75 -11.14 2.16
C GLU A 127 -5.50 -11.96 1.79
N ASN A 128 -4.37 -11.30 1.54
CA ASN A 128 -3.11 -11.96 1.22
C ASN A 128 -2.64 -12.89 2.35
N ALA A 129 -2.84 -12.50 3.61
CA ALA A 129 -2.57 -13.38 4.74
C ALA A 129 -3.35 -14.71 4.66
N LEU A 130 -4.64 -14.63 4.34
CA LEU A 130 -5.54 -15.79 4.36
C LEU A 130 -5.50 -16.62 3.07
N THR A 131 -5.14 -16.03 1.94
CA THR A 131 -5.02 -16.74 0.64
C THR A 131 -3.64 -17.33 0.41
N GLY A 132 -2.64 -16.91 1.19
CA GLY A 132 -1.25 -17.32 0.99
C GLY A 132 -0.61 -16.67 -0.26
N GLU A 133 -1.25 -15.68 -0.84
CA GLU A 133 -0.66 -14.86 -1.90
C GLU A 133 0.48 -14.01 -1.32
N ARG A 134 1.64 -14.65 -1.15
CA ARG A 134 2.89 -13.95 -0.91
C ARG A 134 3.20 -13.17 -2.18
N LEU A 135 3.40 -11.85 -2.05
CA LEU A 135 3.81 -11.01 -3.18
C LEU A 135 5.02 -11.64 -3.86
N GLU A 136 4.86 -12.09 -5.10
CA GLU A 136 5.94 -12.64 -5.96
C GLU A 136 7.03 -11.60 -6.28
N HIS A 137 6.95 -10.40 -5.69
CA HIS A 137 7.90 -9.30 -5.91
C HIS A 137 9.24 -9.46 -5.18
N GLU A 138 9.38 -10.34 -4.18
CA GLU A 138 10.67 -10.57 -3.52
C GLU A 138 11.53 -11.64 -4.19
N GLU A 139 10.95 -12.64 -4.86
CA GLU A 139 11.74 -13.68 -5.53
C GLU A 139 12.46 -13.15 -6.78
N GLN A 140 11.88 -12.19 -7.49
CA GLN A 140 12.50 -11.66 -8.71
C GLN A 140 13.68 -10.72 -8.43
N LYS A 141 13.82 -10.22 -7.18
CA LYS A 141 14.93 -9.38 -6.77
C LYS A 141 16.13 -10.18 -6.23
N ALA A 142 15.90 -11.41 -5.81
CA ALA A 142 16.96 -12.31 -5.31
C ALA A 142 17.70 -13.01 -6.46
N ASP A 143 17.08 -13.21 -7.61
CA ASP A 143 17.68 -13.87 -8.77
C ASP A 143 18.52 -12.94 -9.68
N THR A 144 18.64 -11.66 -9.33
CA THR A 144 19.38 -10.65 -10.14
C THR A 144 20.64 -10.12 -9.43
N LEU A 145 21.09 -10.77 -8.36
CA LEU A 145 22.35 -10.42 -7.66
C LEU A 145 23.45 -11.45 -7.93
#